data_323fc94a3f204bb2a3c3696d0b01023b
#
_entry.id   323fc94a3f204bb2a3c3696d0b01023b
#
_cell.length_a   1.000
_cell.length_b   1.000
_cell.length_c   1.000
_cell.angle_alpha   90.00
_cell.angle_beta   90.00
_cell.angle_gamma   90.00
#
_symmetry.space_group_name_H-M   'P 1'
#
loop_
_entity.id
_entity.type
_entity.pdbx_description
1 polymer ?
#
loop_
_entity_poly.entity_id
_entity_poly.type
_entity_poly.pdbx_seq_one_letter_code
_entity_poly.pdbx_strand_id
1 'polypeptide(L)'
;MVSQLTLYELNNLVRGTVEGSLTDDYWIQAELSEVREGYNGHCYLELIEKDSAGRQLIAKARGMIWHTTYCLLKPYFERETGQLFAAGIKVLVQVSVTFHELYGYSLIVKDIDPSYTIGDMARRRKEILQQLEKEGILNDNKDLSFPLLANRIAVISSATAAGYGDFCHQLYQNEYRLKFKVGLFPAVMQGEKVEQSVLAALDAILAQCDEWEVVVIIRGGGATSDLSGFDTYLLAAACAQFPLPVITGIGHERDDTVLDMVAHTRVKTPTAAAALIVSHQLGTASRLEDLCNRISRDAQNRMQVERERMERLLIRLPLAFTRMRSEGEHRLEAYSSRLQHAVIYRTEKERHRLQLYAGRLEQKWPVMLEREKFRLQLLKQRCEAADPALLLKRGYSMTYKGKMLVRDASQLNKGDELVTVLENGTVRSIVK
;
A
#
# COMPACT_ATOMS: atom_id res chain seq x y z
N MET A 1 -5.40 -13.34 68.57
CA MET A 1 -4.58 -12.09 68.76
C MET A 1 -4.18 -11.60 67.40
N VAL A 2 -4.54 -10.41 67.05
CA VAL A 2 -4.05 -9.80 65.80
C VAL A 2 -2.62 -9.31 66.11
N SER A 3 -1.58 -9.98 65.52
CA SER A 3 -0.21 -9.58 65.66
C SER A 3 0.01 -8.26 64.91
N GLN A 4 0.53 -7.24 65.60
CA GLN A 4 0.99 -6.02 64.90
C GLN A 4 2.31 -6.33 64.20
N LEU A 5 2.30 -6.17 62.87
CA LEU A 5 3.47 -6.39 62.01
C LEU A 5 3.83 -5.04 61.36
N THR A 6 5.10 -4.80 61.14
CA THR A 6 5.55 -3.75 60.25
C THR A 6 5.24 -4.12 58.79
N LEU A 7 5.18 -3.10 57.91
CA LEU A 7 4.98 -3.33 56.49
C LEU A 7 6.04 -4.27 55.90
N TYR A 8 7.30 -4.15 56.32
CA TYR A 8 8.39 -5.02 55.92
C TYR A 8 8.16 -6.47 56.36
N GLU A 9 7.76 -6.69 57.60
CA GLU A 9 7.50 -8.07 58.13
C GLU A 9 6.30 -8.70 57.40
N LEU A 10 5.26 -7.93 57.11
CA LEU A 10 4.12 -8.41 56.31
C LEU A 10 4.55 -8.78 54.88
N ASN A 11 5.33 -7.91 54.21
CA ASN A 11 5.81 -8.17 52.88
C ASN A 11 6.76 -9.36 52.83
N ASN A 12 7.55 -9.58 53.89
CA ASN A 12 8.43 -10.74 54.00
C ASN A 12 7.65 -12.08 54.15
N LEU A 13 6.53 -12.03 54.91
CA LEU A 13 5.59 -13.18 55.00
C LEU A 13 4.94 -13.48 53.62
N VAL A 14 4.48 -12.40 52.91
CA VAL A 14 3.94 -12.52 51.57
C VAL A 14 4.99 -13.14 50.65
N ARG A 15 6.22 -12.65 50.67
CA ARG A 15 7.32 -13.20 49.89
C ARG A 15 7.54 -14.68 50.18
N GLY A 16 7.66 -15.06 51.44
CA GLY A 16 7.85 -16.46 51.83
C GLY A 16 6.69 -17.37 51.39
N THR A 17 5.47 -16.85 51.42
CA THR A 17 4.30 -17.57 50.95
C THR A 17 4.28 -17.74 49.43
N VAL A 18 4.56 -16.65 48.70
CA VAL A 18 4.58 -16.66 47.23
C VAL A 18 5.70 -17.54 46.70
N GLU A 19 6.93 -17.32 47.17
CA GLU A 19 8.11 -18.07 46.73
C GLU A 19 8.07 -19.55 47.18
N GLY A 20 7.48 -19.83 48.33
CA GLY A 20 7.30 -21.20 48.83
C GLY A 20 6.19 -21.99 48.18
N SER A 21 5.15 -21.31 47.65
CA SER A 21 4.01 -21.95 47.00
C SER A 21 4.14 -22.00 45.46
N LEU A 22 4.89 -21.06 44.87
CA LEU A 22 5.09 -20.97 43.44
C LEU A 22 6.57 -21.18 43.06
N THR A 23 7.03 -22.38 43.34
CA THR A 23 8.44 -22.80 43.12
C THR A 23 8.74 -23.15 41.66
N ASP A 24 7.72 -23.49 40.90
CA ASP A 24 7.87 -23.96 39.53
C ASP A 24 7.93 -22.80 38.56
N ASP A 25 8.48 -23.07 37.37
CA ASP A 25 8.41 -22.16 36.25
C ASP A 25 7.10 -22.40 35.48
N TYR A 26 6.43 -21.31 35.11
CA TYR A 26 5.13 -21.38 34.46
C TYR A 26 5.22 -20.79 33.06
N TRP A 27 4.61 -21.44 32.09
CA TRP A 27 4.38 -20.86 30.76
C TRP A 27 3.09 -20.02 30.80
N ILE A 28 3.22 -18.74 30.54
CA ILE A 28 2.10 -17.82 30.52
C ILE A 28 1.94 -17.18 29.15
N GLN A 29 0.69 -16.99 28.75
CA GLN A 29 0.31 -16.22 27.58
C GLN A 29 0.01 -14.79 28.01
N ALA A 30 0.64 -13.82 27.39
CA ALA A 30 0.40 -12.41 27.71
C ALA A 30 0.68 -11.54 26.47
N GLU A 31 0.13 -10.33 26.49
CA GLU A 31 0.48 -9.27 25.55
C GLU A 31 1.49 -8.34 26.23
N LEU A 32 2.53 -7.96 25.52
CA LEU A 32 3.48 -6.96 25.98
C LEU A 32 2.87 -5.56 25.83
N SER A 33 2.55 -4.87 26.90
CA SER A 33 2.08 -3.49 26.84
C SER A 33 3.21 -2.48 26.88
N GLU A 34 4.33 -2.83 27.49
CA GLU A 34 5.54 -2.00 27.55
C GLU A 34 6.78 -2.91 27.51
N VAL A 35 7.79 -2.46 26.76
CA VAL A 35 9.11 -3.07 26.71
C VAL A 35 10.16 -1.97 26.89
N ARG A 36 10.94 -2.01 27.95
CA ARG A 36 11.89 -0.98 28.29
C ARG A 36 13.25 -1.55 28.65
N GLU A 37 14.28 -1.16 27.93
CA GLU A 37 15.66 -1.49 28.27
C GLU A 37 16.18 -0.53 29.36
N GLY A 38 16.65 -1.07 30.48
CA GLY A 38 17.27 -0.30 31.56
C GLY A 38 18.74 -0.03 31.30
N TYR A 39 19.30 0.97 31.96
CA TYR A 39 20.73 1.32 31.89
C TYR A 39 21.68 0.17 32.29
N ASN A 40 21.20 -0.75 33.08
CA ASN A 40 21.92 -1.96 33.52
C ASN A 40 21.79 -3.13 32.52
N GLY A 41 21.18 -2.92 31.36
CA GLY A 41 20.99 -3.93 30.33
C GLY A 41 19.84 -4.91 30.60
N HIS A 42 19.14 -4.80 31.72
CA HIS A 42 17.94 -5.59 31.97
C HIS A 42 16.78 -5.06 31.13
N CYS A 43 15.89 -5.96 30.69
CA CYS A 43 14.65 -5.57 30.03
C CYS A 43 13.50 -5.63 31.05
N TYR A 44 12.79 -4.52 31.19
CA TYR A 44 11.58 -4.41 32.00
C TYR A 44 10.37 -4.50 31.09
N LEU A 45 9.42 -5.35 31.46
CA LEU A 45 8.23 -5.66 30.70
C LEU A 45 6.99 -5.33 31.51
N GLU A 46 5.96 -4.95 30.81
CA GLU A 46 4.62 -4.95 31.36
C GLU A 46 3.78 -5.97 30.54
N LEU A 47 3.35 -7.01 31.25
CA LEU A 47 2.57 -8.12 30.72
C LEU A 47 1.10 -7.88 31.03
N ILE A 48 0.24 -7.94 30.03
CA ILE A 48 -1.18 -7.73 30.19
C ILE A 48 -1.98 -8.87 29.54
N GLU A 49 -3.17 -9.09 30.05
CA GLU A 49 -4.18 -9.94 29.44
C GLU A 49 -5.46 -9.15 29.26
N LYS A 50 -6.04 -9.20 28.07
CA LYS A 50 -7.30 -8.58 27.72
C LYS A 50 -8.38 -9.64 27.62
N ASP A 51 -9.64 -9.23 27.80
CA ASP A 51 -10.80 -10.10 27.58
C ASP A 51 -10.84 -10.62 26.12
N SER A 52 -11.68 -11.63 25.87
CA SER A 52 -11.86 -12.21 24.53
C SER A 52 -12.33 -11.20 23.48
N ALA A 53 -12.88 -10.07 23.90
CA ALA A 53 -13.31 -8.98 23.03
C ALA A 53 -12.21 -7.90 22.86
N GLY A 54 -11.05 -8.04 23.54
CA GLY A 54 -9.93 -7.11 23.47
C GLY A 54 -10.17 -5.73 24.11
N ARG A 55 -11.28 -5.55 24.82
CA ARG A 55 -11.77 -4.26 25.31
C ARG A 55 -11.40 -3.95 26.76
N GLN A 56 -11.28 -4.97 27.59
CA GLN A 56 -11.06 -4.79 29.01
C GLN A 56 -9.82 -5.54 29.49
N LEU A 57 -9.01 -4.87 30.30
CA LEU A 57 -7.84 -5.46 30.93
C LEU A 57 -8.29 -6.43 32.02
N ILE A 58 -7.91 -7.71 31.93
CA ILE A 58 -8.25 -8.74 32.90
C ILE A 58 -7.12 -8.92 33.91
N ALA A 59 -5.88 -8.93 33.44
CA ALA A 59 -4.71 -9.11 34.29
C ALA A 59 -3.55 -8.23 33.84
N LYS A 60 -2.71 -7.89 34.80
CA LYS A 60 -1.52 -7.07 34.57
C LYS A 60 -0.40 -7.51 35.55
N ALA A 61 0.78 -7.72 35.03
CA ALA A 61 1.96 -8.03 35.82
C ALA A 61 3.19 -7.29 35.30
N ARG A 62 4.11 -6.98 36.19
CA ARG A 62 5.44 -6.50 35.80
C ARG A 62 6.33 -7.70 35.57
N GLY A 63 7.10 -7.66 34.48
CA GLY A 63 8.09 -8.65 34.12
C GLY A 63 9.49 -8.06 34.03
N MET A 64 10.48 -8.89 34.20
CA MET A 64 11.87 -8.54 34.00
C MET A 64 12.61 -9.69 33.31
N ILE A 65 13.47 -9.32 32.37
CA ILE A 65 14.43 -10.25 31.75
C ILE A 65 15.82 -9.80 32.18
N TRP A 66 16.60 -10.71 32.76
CA TRP A 66 17.98 -10.42 33.11
C TRP A 66 18.82 -10.16 31.87
N HIS A 67 19.81 -9.31 31.96
CA HIS A 67 20.69 -8.93 30.84
C HIS A 67 21.22 -10.12 30.06
N THR A 68 21.76 -11.11 30.74
CA THR A 68 22.31 -12.32 30.11
C THR A 68 21.26 -13.09 29.30
N THR A 69 20.07 -13.23 29.83
CA THR A 69 18.94 -13.89 29.17
C THR A 69 18.40 -13.03 28.03
N TYR A 70 18.29 -11.72 28.24
CA TYR A 70 17.78 -10.80 27.23
C TYR A 70 18.65 -10.72 25.97
N CYS A 71 19.97 -10.72 26.14
CA CYS A 71 20.92 -10.76 25.03
C CYS A 71 20.79 -12.02 24.15
N LEU A 72 20.24 -13.10 24.69
CA LEU A 72 19.99 -14.34 23.96
C LEU A 72 18.56 -14.41 23.41
N LEU A 73 17.57 -14.07 24.24
CA LEU A 73 16.14 -14.19 23.90
C LEU A 73 15.72 -13.22 22.82
N LYS A 74 16.15 -11.94 22.90
CA LYS A 74 15.75 -10.93 21.92
C LYS A 74 16.18 -11.29 20.50
N PRO A 75 17.47 -11.56 20.20
CA PRO A 75 17.89 -11.94 18.85
C PRO A 75 17.29 -13.29 18.39
N TYR A 76 17.10 -14.23 19.31
CA TYR A 76 16.45 -15.50 19.00
C TYR A 76 14.99 -15.27 18.58
N PHE A 77 14.21 -14.54 19.38
CA PHE A 77 12.83 -14.23 19.09
C PHE A 77 12.67 -13.46 17.77
N GLU A 78 13.46 -12.39 17.58
CA GLU A 78 13.41 -11.55 16.39
C GLU A 78 13.80 -12.31 15.11
N ARG A 79 14.74 -13.25 15.20
CA ARG A 79 15.14 -14.10 14.08
C ARG A 79 14.05 -15.11 13.70
N GLU A 80 13.43 -15.77 14.68
CA GLU A 80 12.42 -16.80 14.44
C GLU A 80 11.05 -16.21 14.03
N THR A 81 10.66 -15.09 14.65
CA THR A 81 9.35 -14.46 14.38
C THR A 81 9.38 -13.42 13.26
N GLY A 82 10.55 -12.89 12.92
CA GLY A 82 10.69 -11.74 12.01
C GLY A 82 10.17 -10.43 12.60
N GLN A 83 9.80 -10.39 13.89
CA GLN A 83 9.27 -9.19 14.57
C GLN A 83 10.26 -8.65 15.58
N LEU A 84 10.24 -7.32 15.75
CA LEU A 84 10.95 -6.69 16.86
C LEU A 84 10.29 -7.08 18.18
N PHE A 85 11.11 -7.30 19.20
CA PHE A 85 10.63 -7.55 20.55
C PHE A 85 10.17 -6.23 21.20
N ALA A 86 8.91 -5.87 20.95
CA ALA A 86 8.32 -4.59 21.29
C ALA A 86 6.92 -4.74 21.92
N ALA A 87 6.34 -3.63 22.35
CA ALA A 87 4.96 -3.60 22.83
C ALA A 87 3.95 -4.01 21.72
N GLY A 88 2.78 -4.50 22.12
CA GLY A 88 1.69 -4.88 21.22
C GLY A 88 1.71 -6.33 20.73
N ILE A 89 2.76 -7.10 21.01
CA ILE A 89 2.86 -8.52 20.60
C ILE A 89 2.36 -9.46 21.70
N LYS A 90 1.70 -10.55 21.28
CA LYS A 90 1.36 -11.66 22.17
C LYS A 90 2.47 -12.66 22.20
N VAL A 91 2.87 -13.02 23.39
CA VAL A 91 3.98 -13.94 23.66
C VAL A 91 3.55 -15.07 24.57
N LEU A 92 4.19 -16.22 24.41
CA LEU A 92 4.18 -17.30 25.36
C LEU A 92 5.56 -17.32 26.02
N VAL A 93 5.61 -16.97 27.30
CA VAL A 93 6.86 -16.83 28.04
C VAL A 93 6.90 -17.75 29.24
N GLN A 94 8.06 -18.32 29.49
CA GLN A 94 8.33 -19.06 30.72
C GLN A 94 8.79 -18.09 31.79
N VAL A 95 8.08 -18.06 32.91
CA VAL A 95 8.33 -17.13 34.00
C VAL A 95 8.46 -17.86 35.34
N SER A 96 9.30 -17.32 36.21
CA SER A 96 9.24 -17.59 37.62
C SER A 96 8.61 -16.42 38.38
N VAL A 97 7.84 -16.77 39.40
CA VAL A 97 7.14 -15.77 40.23
C VAL A 97 8.05 -15.29 41.34
N THR A 98 8.19 -14.00 41.49
CA THR A 98 8.98 -13.40 42.55
C THR A 98 8.23 -12.27 43.26
N PHE A 99 8.54 -12.07 44.52
CA PHE A 99 8.01 -10.94 45.30
C PHE A 99 9.14 -10.20 45.98
N HIS A 100 9.17 -8.89 45.78
CA HIS A 100 10.16 -8.03 46.41
C HIS A 100 9.47 -7.09 47.40
N GLU A 101 10.03 -6.88 48.59
CA GLU A 101 9.40 -6.14 49.66
C GLU A 101 9.10 -4.68 49.29
N LEU A 102 9.91 -4.08 48.39
CA LEU A 102 9.73 -2.70 47.94
C LEU A 102 8.91 -2.62 46.63
N TYR A 103 9.07 -3.59 45.72
CA TYR A 103 8.51 -3.49 44.38
C TYR A 103 7.28 -4.37 44.17
N GLY A 104 6.97 -5.25 45.12
CA GLY A 104 5.82 -6.14 45.10
C GLY A 104 6.01 -7.33 44.17
N TYR A 105 4.91 -7.84 43.65
CA TYR A 105 4.83 -8.96 42.73
C TYR A 105 5.46 -8.65 41.39
N SER A 106 6.30 -9.55 40.90
CA SER A 106 6.93 -9.47 39.57
C SER A 106 7.25 -10.85 39.02
N LEU A 107 7.41 -10.91 37.70
CA LEU A 107 7.72 -12.13 36.95
C LEU A 107 9.12 -12.01 36.38
N ILE A 108 9.94 -13.05 36.54
CA ILE A 108 11.23 -13.15 35.88
C ILE A 108 11.06 -14.06 34.68
N VAL A 109 11.23 -13.50 33.50
CA VAL A 109 11.15 -14.26 32.23
C VAL A 109 12.46 -15.01 32.02
N LYS A 110 12.36 -16.32 31.81
CA LYS A 110 13.49 -17.24 31.59
C LYS A 110 13.59 -17.68 30.14
N ASP A 111 12.44 -17.87 29.47
CA ASP A 111 12.40 -18.35 28.09
C ASP A 111 11.17 -17.80 27.35
N ILE A 112 11.17 -17.89 26.02
CA ILE A 112 10.09 -17.46 25.15
C ILE A 112 9.87 -18.48 24.04
N ASP A 113 8.60 -18.77 23.71
CA ASP A 113 8.23 -19.60 22.57
C ASP A 113 7.78 -18.74 21.39
N PRO A 114 8.62 -18.60 20.36
CA PRO A 114 8.28 -17.83 19.16
C PRO A 114 7.11 -18.41 18.35
N SER A 115 6.90 -19.74 18.44
CA SER A 115 5.86 -20.42 17.64
C SER A 115 4.46 -19.96 17.99
N TYR A 116 4.23 -19.61 19.25
CA TYR A 116 2.98 -19.04 19.71
C TYR A 116 2.68 -17.68 19.05
N THR A 117 3.66 -16.80 18.99
CA THR A 117 3.53 -15.48 18.37
C THR A 117 3.27 -15.62 16.87
N ILE A 118 3.99 -16.50 16.18
CA ILE A 118 3.76 -16.80 14.75
C ILE A 118 2.34 -17.32 14.53
N GLY A 119 1.86 -18.22 15.39
CA GLY A 119 0.49 -18.75 15.33
C GLY A 119 -0.58 -17.68 15.55
N ASP A 120 -0.40 -16.75 16.48
CA ASP A 120 -1.32 -15.62 16.70
C ASP A 120 -1.35 -14.67 15.50
N MET A 121 -0.19 -14.38 14.90
CA MET A 121 -0.09 -13.58 13.67
C MET A 121 -0.85 -14.22 12.52
N ALA A 122 -0.62 -15.50 12.26
CA ALA A 122 -1.30 -16.23 11.19
C ALA A 122 -2.82 -16.24 11.41
N ARG A 123 -3.28 -16.39 12.66
CA ARG A 123 -4.69 -16.30 13.01
C ARG A 123 -5.26 -14.91 12.75
N ARG A 124 -4.59 -13.84 13.20
CA ARG A 124 -5.02 -12.44 12.96
C ARG A 124 -5.11 -12.13 11.46
N ARG A 125 -4.10 -12.52 10.67
CA ARG A 125 -4.14 -12.39 9.21
C ARG A 125 -5.36 -13.06 8.61
N LYS A 126 -5.65 -14.29 9.03
CA LYS A 126 -6.81 -15.05 8.57
C LYS A 126 -8.13 -14.37 8.95
N GLU A 127 -8.24 -13.85 10.16
CA GLU A 127 -9.43 -13.11 10.64
C GLU A 127 -9.65 -11.84 9.79
N ILE A 128 -8.60 -11.07 9.52
CA ILE A 128 -8.66 -9.87 8.67
C ILE A 128 -9.11 -10.23 7.25
N LEU A 129 -8.51 -11.25 6.65
CA LEU A 129 -8.88 -11.69 5.30
C LEU A 129 -10.34 -12.16 5.22
N GLN A 130 -10.80 -12.93 6.20
CA GLN A 130 -12.20 -13.34 6.29
C GLN A 130 -13.16 -12.17 6.46
N GLN A 131 -12.75 -11.14 7.16
CA GLN A 131 -13.53 -9.91 7.31
C GLN A 131 -13.63 -9.18 5.98
N LEU A 132 -12.51 -8.95 5.28
CA LEU A 132 -12.48 -8.31 3.96
C LEU A 132 -13.28 -9.09 2.91
N GLU A 133 -13.24 -10.43 2.99
CA GLU A 133 -14.02 -11.30 2.11
C GLU A 133 -15.53 -11.19 2.38
N LYS A 134 -15.95 -11.16 3.66
CA LYS A 134 -17.35 -10.95 4.05
C LYS A 134 -17.89 -9.59 3.61
N GLU A 135 -17.05 -8.57 3.62
CA GLU A 135 -17.38 -7.22 3.15
C GLU A 135 -17.33 -7.11 1.62
N GLY A 136 -16.78 -8.12 0.93
CA GLY A 136 -16.73 -8.19 -0.52
C GLY A 136 -15.63 -7.34 -1.16
N ILE A 137 -14.75 -6.71 -0.36
CA ILE A 137 -13.73 -5.76 -0.84
C ILE A 137 -12.37 -6.39 -1.12
N LEU A 138 -12.17 -7.66 -0.78
CA LEU A 138 -10.86 -8.34 -0.85
C LEU A 138 -10.18 -8.25 -2.22
N ASN A 139 -10.96 -8.23 -3.29
CA ASN A 139 -10.45 -8.27 -4.66
C ASN A 139 -10.67 -6.96 -5.44
N ASP A 140 -11.28 -5.93 -4.84
CA ASP A 140 -11.63 -4.70 -5.54
C ASP A 140 -10.43 -4.07 -6.27
N ASN A 141 -9.27 -4.01 -5.63
CA ASN A 141 -8.06 -3.48 -6.26
C ASN A 141 -7.48 -4.42 -7.32
N LYS A 142 -7.62 -5.75 -7.15
CA LYS A 142 -7.15 -6.75 -8.13
C LYS A 142 -7.97 -6.72 -9.41
N ASP A 143 -9.24 -6.39 -9.30
CA ASP A 143 -10.17 -6.34 -10.44
C ASP A 143 -10.03 -5.04 -11.24
N LEU A 144 -9.25 -4.06 -10.76
CA LEU A 144 -8.92 -2.86 -11.51
C LEU A 144 -8.12 -3.21 -12.77
N SER A 145 -8.43 -2.56 -13.88
CA SER A 145 -7.62 -2.71 -15.08
C SER A 145 -6.29 -1.97 -14.91
N PHE A 146 -5.18 -2.68 -15.14
CA PHE A 146 -3.88 -2.01 -15.16
C PHE A 146 -3.79 -1.05 -16.35
N PRO A 147 -3.31 0.18 -16.17
CA PRO A 147 -3.26 1.18 -17.25
C PRO A 147 -2.34 0.70 -18.39
N LEU A 148 -2.76 0.94 -19.63
CA LEU A 148 -1.97 0.55 -20.81
C LEU A 148 -0.57 1.16 -20.80
N LEU A 149 -0.45 2.40 -20.33
CA LEU A 149 0.80 3.12 -20.15
C LEU A 149 0.85 3.60 -18.69
N ALA A 150 1.70 2.98 -17.87
CA ALA A 150 1.92 3.35 -16.47
C ALA A 150 3.10 4.32 -16.37
N ASN A 151 2.93 5.54 -16.86
CA ASN A 151 4.02 6.54 -16.90
C ASN A 151 4.12 7.38 -15.63
N ARG A 152 3.02 7.53 -14.89
CA ARG A 152 2.90 8.38 -13.69
C ARG A 152 2.71 7.51 -12.48
N ILE A 153 3.77 7.38 -11.71
CA ILE A 153 3.88 6.41 -10.62
C ILE A 153 3.98 7.15 -9.29
N ALA A 154 3.02 6.93 -8.40
CA ALA A 154 3.10 7.37 -7.01
C ALA A 154 3.79 6.29 -6.19
N VAL A 155 4.88 6.62 -5.51
CA VAL A 155 5.65 5.68 -4.69
C VAL A 155 5.52 6.02 -3.23
N ILE A 156 5.04 5.08 -2.44
CA ILE A 156 5.02 5.16 -0.98
C ILE A 156 6.23 4.41 -0.45
N SER A 157 7.15 5.15 0.15
CA SER A 157 8.39 4.59 0.71
C SER A 157 9.02 5.56 1.70
N SER A 158 10.05 5.10 2.41
CA SER A 158 10.91 6.03 3.16
C SER A 158 11.87 6.74 2.22
N ALA A 159 12.02 8.05 2.38
CA ALA A 159 12.91 8.87 1.55
C ALA A 159 14.38 8.41 1.59
N THR A 160 14.80 7.79 2.68
CA THR A 160 16.16 7.28 2.90
C THR A 160 16.33 5.79 2.57
N ALA A 161 15.25 5.13 2.12
CA ALA A 161 15.29 3.70 1.85
C ALA A 161 16.11 3.39 0.60
N ALA A 162 17.08 2.48 0.72
CA ALA A 162 17.86 1.98 -0.41
C ALA A 162 16.94 1.42 -1.51
N GLY A 163 15.87 0.70 -1.14
CA GLY A 163 14.91 0.14 -2.10
C GLY A 163 14.20 1.19 -2.96
N TYR A 164 13.97 2.41 -2.46
CA TYR A 164 13.47 3.51 -3.29
C TYR A 164 14.51 3.96 -4.32
N GLY A 165 15.76 4.07 -3.90
CA GLY A 165 16.88 4.37 -4.80
C GLY A 165 17.02 3.32 -5.91
N ASP A 166 16.97 2.03 -5.54
CA ASP A 166 17.08 0.91 -6.49
C ASP A 166 15.89 0.89 -7.46
N PHE A 167 14.68 1.16 -6.98
CA PHE A 167 13.48 1.28 -7.81
C PHE A 167 13.62 2.40 -8.84
N CYS A 168 14.01 3.60 -8.41
CA CYS A 168 14.21 4.75 -9.30
C CYS A 168 15.34 4.49 -10.31
N HIS A 169 16.44 3.92 -9.85
CA HIS A 169 17.57 3.57 -10.71
C HIS A 169 17.14 2.61 -11.82
N GLN A 170 16.42 1.55 -11.49
CA GLN A 170 15.90 0.57 -12.45
C GLN A 170 14.91 1.19 -13.45
N LEU A 171 14.07 2.14 -13.00
CA LEU A 171 13.13 2.84 -13.88
C LEU A 171 13.82 3.84 -14.80
N TYR A 172 14.77 4.64 -14.30
CA TYR A 172 15.38 5.70 -15.09
C TYR A 172 16.52 5.20 -15.98
N GLN A 173 17.20 4.13 -15.58
CA GLN A 173 18.27 3.51 -16.38
C GLN A 173 17.77 2.31 -17.20
N ASN A 174 16.50 2.34 -17.61
CA ASN A 174 15.98 1.29 -18.48
C ASN A 174 16.62 1.38 -19.89
N GLU A 175 16.97 0.22 -20.47
CA GLU A 175 17.60 0.09 -21.79
C GLU A 175 16.72 0.65 -22.93
N TYR A 176 15.42 0.78 -22.70
CA TYR A 176 14.43 1.14 -23.69
C TYR A 176 14.12 2.64 -23.74
N ARG A 177 14.79 3.45 -22.91
CA ARG A 177 14.61 4.91 -22.82
C ARG A 177 13.17 5.33 -22.53
N LEU A 178 12.41 4.50 -21.85
CA LEU A 178 11.08 4.84 -21.39
C LEU A 178 11.17 5.94 -20.31
N LYS A 179 10.26 6.90 -20.37
CA LYS A 179 10.23 8.02 -19.44
C LYS A 179 9.10 7.81 -18.42
N PHE A 180 9.43 7.98 -17.15
CA PHE A 180 8.50 7.86 -16.05
C PHE A 180 8.48 9.14 -15.20
N LYS A 181 7.30 9.56 -14.76
CA LYS A 181 7.14 10.56 -13.70
C LYS A 181 6.94 9.80 -12.39
N VAL A 182 7.92 9.89 -11.50
CA VAL A 182 7.84 9.25 -10.17
C VAL A 182 7.63 10.33 -9.14
N GLY A 183 6.60 10.18 -8.30
CA GLY A 183 6.34 11.01 -7.14
C GLY A 183 6.54 10.23 -5.86
N LEU A 184 7.39 10.70 -4.95
CA LEU A 184 7.59 10.08 -3.64
C LEU A 184 6.59 10.65 -2.63
N PHE A 185 5.86 9.75 -1.99
CA PHE A 185 5.01 10.02 -0.82
C PHE A 185 5.69 9.38 0.39
N PRO A 186 6.38 10.19 1.20
CA PRO A 186 7.21 9.65 2.27
C PRO A 186 6.35 9.02 3.36
N ALA A 187 6.67 7.78 3.71
CA ALA A 187 6.00 7.06 4.79
C ALA A 187 7.02 6.31 5.66
N VAL A 188 6.64 6.10 6.91
CA VAL A 188 7.39 5.24 7.82
C VAL A 188 7.08 3.79 7.45
N MET A 189 8.14 3.01 7.17
CA MET A 189 8.00 1.65 6.67
C MET A 189 8.35 0.58 7.71
N GLN A 190 8.50 0.95 8.99
CA GLN A 190 8.85 0.05 10.09
C GLN A 190 8.23 0.50 11.40
N GLY A 191 7.84 -0.46 12.25
CA GLY A 191 7.30 -0.22 13.59
C GLY A 191 5.82 0.20 13.59
N GLU A 192 5.32 0.61 14.76
CA GLU A 192 3.90 0.86 15.02
C GLU A 192 3.26 1.99 14.18
N LYS A 193 4.07 2.90 13.64
CA LYS A 193 3.58 4.06 12.87
C LYS A 193 3.36 3.77 11.38
N VAL A 194 3.62 2.54 10.92
CA VAL A 194 3.49 2.15 9.51
C VAL A 194 2.06 2.39 9.01
N GLU A 195 1.06 1.82 9.69
CA GLU A 195 -0.35 1.95 9.30
C GLU A 195 -0.74 3.41 9.10
N GLN A 196 -0.56 4.22 10.12
CA GLN A 196 -0.96 5.63 10.10
C GLN A 196 -0.22 6.43 9.02
N SER A 197 1.07 6.15 8.83
CA SER A 197 1.91 6.87 7.86
C SER A 197 1.58 6.48 6.43
N VAL A 198 1.32 5.19 6.16
CA VAL A 198 0.95 4.72 4.81
C VAL A 198 -0.47 5.16 4.46
N LEU A 199 -1.42 5.14 5.41
CA LEU A 199 -2.76 5.69 5.21
C LEU A 199 -2.71 7.18 4.85
N ALA A 200 -1.92 7.98 5.57
CA ALA A 200 -1.73 9.39 5.25
C ALA A 200 -1.11 9.60 3.85
N ALA A 201 -0.19 8.73 3.43
CA ALA A 201 0.37 8.76 2.08
C ALA A 201 -0.68 8.38 1.01
N LEU A 202 -1.51 7.36 1.27
CA LEU A 202 -2.62 6.99 0.39
C LEU A 202 -3.63 8.14 0.26
N ASP A 203 -3.98 8.80 1.36
CA ASP A 203 -4.87 9.96 1.36
C ASP A 203 -4.28 11.13 0.54
N ALA A 204 -2.96 11.36 0.66
CA ALA A 204 -2.28 12.38 -0.13
C ALA A 204 -2.26 12.06 -1.63
N ILE A 205 -2.13 10.78 -2.00
CA ILE A 205 -2.23 10.33 -3.39
C ILE A 205 -3.68 10.47 -3.88
N LEU A 206 -4.64 10.10 -3.06
CA LEU A 206 -6.06 10.20 -3.39
C LEU A 206 -6.48 11.65 -3.68
N ALA A 207 -5.93 12.60 -2.93
CA ALA A 207 -6.16 14.03 -3.17
C ALA A 207 -5.65 14.52 -4.54
N GLN A 208 -4.72 13.77 -5.17
CA GLN A 208 -4.10 14.05 -6.46
C GLN A 208 -4.27 12.87 -7.42
N CYS A 209 -5.35 12.09 -7.28
CA CYS A 209 -5.55 10.83 -7.98
C CYS A 209 -5.38 10.94 -9.51
N ASP A 210 -5.80 12.07 -10.10
CA ASP A 210 -5.72 12.31 -11.55
C ASP A 210 -4.28 12.54 -12.07
N GLU A 211 -3.34 12.81 -11.16
CA GLU A 211 -1.93 12.95 -11.53
C GLU A 211 -1.20 11.61 -11.63
N TRP A 212 -1.77 10.55 -11.08
CA TRP A 212 -1.12 9.25 -10.95
C TRP A 212 -1.92 8.17 -11.68
N GLU A 213 -1.23 7.11 -12.08
CA GLU A 213 -1.80 5.97 -12.80
C GLU A 213 -1.65 4.67 -12.03
N VAL A 214 -0.59 4.57 -11.23
CA VAL A 214 -0.25 3.39 -10.44
C VAL A 214 0.35 3.84 -9.12
N VAL A 215 0.01 3.14 -8.05
CA VAL A 215 0.65 3.29 -6.73
C VAL A 215 1.61 2.13 -6.51
N VAL A 216 2.79 2.42 -6.00
CA VAL A 216 3.79 1.41 -5.65
C VAL A 216 4.17 1.58 -4.19
N ILE A 217 3.92 0.57 -3.38
CA ILE A 217 4.30 0.55 -1.97
C ILE A 217 5.54 -0.33 -1.87
N ILE A 218 6.69 0.29 -1.62
CA ILE A 218 7.96 -0.41 -1.55
C ILE A 218 8.69 -0.09 -0.26
N ARG A 219 9.42 -1.10 0.18
CA ARG A 219 10.23 -1.01 1.38
C ARG A 219 11.71 -1.21 1.04
N GLY A 220 12.59 -0.49 1.73
CA GLY A 220 14.03 -0.69 1.65
C GLY A 220 14.45 -1.98 2.34
N GLY A 221 15.50 -2.63 1.84
CA GLY A 221 16.15 -3.75 2.51
C GLY A 221 16.73 -3.31 3.86
N GLY A 222 16.40 -4.01 4.91
CA GLY A 222 16.95 -3.91 6.26
C GLY A 222 16.87 -5.28 6.92
N ALA A 223 17.65 -5.51 8.00
CA ALA A 223 17.60 -6.76 8.77
C ALA A 223 16.16 -7.16 9.10
N THR A 224 15.90 -8.46 9.24
CA THR A 224 14.61 -9.12 9.55
C THR A 224 13.62 -8.18 10.21
N SER A 225 12.70 -7.69 9.45
CA SER A 225 12.07 -6.43 9.79
C SER A 225 10.60 -6.69 9.99
N ASP A 226 10.11 -6.14 11.04
CA ASP A 226 8.74 -6.17 11.43
C ASP A 226 7.82 -5.76 10.26
N LEU A 227 7.04 -6.72 9.77
CA LEU A 227 6.02 -6.56 8.73
C LEU A 227 4.62 -6.41 9.33
N SER A 228 4.49 -6.49 10.65
CA SER A 228 3.20 -6.46 11.35
C SER A 228 2.40 -5.19 11.09
N GLY A 229 3.08 -4.08 10.85
CA GLY A 229 2.44 -2.81 10.50
C GLY A 229 1.68 -2.84 9.17
N PHE A 230 1.95 -3.82 8.30
CA PHE A 230 1.22 -4.04 7.04
C PHE A 230 0.10 -5.08 7.16
N ASP A 231 -0.03 -5.72 8.32
CA ASP A 231 -1.05 -6.73 8.62
C ASP A 231 -2.23 -6.15 9.40
N THR A 232 -2.70 -4.99 9.02
CA THR A 232 -3.81 -4.31 9.69
C THR A 232 -5.03 -4.23 8.78
N TYR A 233 -6.21 -4.31 9.37
CA TYR A 233 -7.47 -4.26 8.64
C TYR A 233 -7.66 -2.90 7.93
N LEU A 234 -7.37 -1.79 8.62
CA LEU A 234 -7.59 -0.45 8.09
C LEU A 234 -6.74 -0.19 6.84
N LEU A 235 -5.46 -0.57 6.90
CA LEU A 235 -4.57 -0.39 5.77
C LEU A 235 -4.95 -1.30 4.60
N ALA A 236 -5.32 -2.56 4.87
CA ALA A 236 -5.77 -3.50 3.86
C ALA A 236 -7.07 -3.04 3.18
N ALA A 237 -8.06 -2.58 3.95
CA ALA A 237 -9.31 -2.05 3.41
C ALA A 237 -9.10 -0.80 2.57
N ALA A 238 -8.26 0.14 3.02
CA ALA A 238 -7.90 1.34 2.26
C ALA A 238 -7.20 1.00 0.94
N CYS A 239 -6.28 0.02 0.96
CA CYS A 239 -5.60 -0.45 -0.25
C CYS A 239 -6.53 -1.19 -1.20
N ALA A 240 -7.41 -2.07 -0.68
CA ALA A 240 -8.37 -2.83 -1.48
C ALA A 240 -9.33 -1.91 -2.24
N GLN A 241 -9.82 -0.86 -1.59
CA GLN A 241 -10.76 0.11 -2.17
C GLN A 241 -10.07 1.29 -2.88
N PHE A 242 -8.75 1.26 -3.02
CA PHE A 242 -8.03 2.36 -3.65
C PHE A 242 -8.36 2.43 -5.15
N PRO A 243 -8.64 3.62 -5.72
CA PRO A 243 -9.10 3.75 -7.11
C PRO A 243 -8.02 3.49 -8.17
N LEU A 244 -6.75 3.46 -7.77
CA LEU A 244 -5.63 3.13 -8.63
C LEU A 244 -5.08 1.74 -8.30
N PRO A 245 -4.57 1.00 -9.29
CA PRO A 245 -3.91 -0.27 -9.03
C PRO A 245 -2.68 -0.08 -8.15
N VAL A 246 -2.61 -0.88 -7.08
CA VAL A 246 -1.53 -0.85 -6.10
C VAL A 246 -0.59 -2.03 -6.34
N ILE A 247 0.70 -1.74 -6.48
CA ILE A 247 1.77 -2.73 -6.53
C ILE A 247 2.49 -2.73 -5.19
N THR A 248 2.63 -3.88 -4.57
CA THR A 248 3.42 -4.02 -3.33
C THR A 248 4.75 -4.71 -3.61
N GLY A 249 5.82 -4.17 -3.02
CA GLY A 249 7.16 -4.75 -3.03
C GLY A 249 7.78 -4.66 -1.63
N ILE A 250 7.08 -5.25 -0.65
CA ILE A 250 7.37 -5.09 0.78
C ILE A 250 8.09 -6.31 1.35
N GLY A 251 7.67 -7.52 0.96
CA GLY A 251 8.06 -8.78 1.58
C GLY A 251 9.03 -9.63 0.77
N HIS A 252 9.60 -10.64 1.44
CA HIS A 252 10.38 -11.73 0.85
C HIS A 252 9.48 -12.96 0.58
N GLU A 253 10.04 -14.02 -0.03
CA GLU A 253 9.31 -15.22 -0.49
C GLU A 253 8.46 -15.94 0.58
N ARG A 254 8.77 -15.76 1.86
CA ARG A 254 8.15 -16.49 2.97
C ARG A 254 7.16 -15.67 3.80
N ASP A 255 7.10 -14.35 3.61
CA ASP A 255 6.39 -13.45 4.51
C ASP A 255 5.37 -12.61 3.75
N ASP A 256 4.25 -13.23 3.38
CA ASP A 256 3.11 -12.55 2.78
C ASP A 256 2.39 -11.70 3.82
N THR A 257 2.19 -10.42 3.53
CA THR A 257 1.37 -9.54 4.36
C THR A 257 -0.09 -9.53 3.87
N VAL A 258 -1.02 -9.11 4.75
CA VAL A 258 -2.42 -8.90 4.34
C VAL A 258 -2.49 -7.84 3.24
N LEU A 259 -1.64 -6.82 3.30
CA LEU A 259 -1.56 -5.79 2.27
C LEU A 259 -1.17 -6.38 0.90
N ASP A 260 -0.23 -7.33 0.85
CA ASP A 260 0.15 -8.02 -0.38
C ASP A 260 -0.99 -8.84 -0.97
N MET A 261 -1.86 -9.37 -0.09
CA MET A 261 -3.00 -10.18 -0.51
C MET A 261 -4.16 -9.37 -1.09
N VAL A 262 -4.31 -8.10 -0.76
CA VAL A 262 -5.36 -7.22 -1.27
C VAL A 262 -4.88 -6.35 -2.45
N ALA A 263 -3.59 -6.13 -2.58
CA ALA A 263 -3.01 -5.32 -3.65
C ALA A 263 -3.28 -5.92 -5.04
N HIS A 264 -3.30 -5.07 -6.07
CA HIS A 264 -3.47 -5.48 -7.46
C HIS A 264 -2.39 -6.46 -7.89
N THR A 265 -1.13 -6.15 -7.61
CA THR A 265 0.00 -7.00 -7.96
C THR A 265 1.04 -6.97 -6.85
N ARG A 266 1.42 -8.17 -6.41
CA ARG A 266 2.50 -8.36 -5.47
C ARG A 266 3.80 -8.68 -6.19
N VAL A 267 4.90 -8.10 -5.74
CA VAL A 267 6.26 -8.44 -6.17
C VAL A 267 7.19 -8.58 -4.97
N LYS A 268 8.30 -9.28 -5.17
CA LYS A 268 9.22 -9.64 -4.07
C LYS A 268 10.15 -8.50 -3.64
N THR A 269 10.46 -7.58 -4.55
CA THR A 269 11.47 -6.54 -4.31
C THR A 269 11.09 -5.23 -4.99
N PRO A 270 11.63 -4.09 -4.55
CA PRO A 270 11.46 -2.82 -5.24
C PRO A 270 11.92 -2.86 -6.70
N THR A 271 13.02 -3.54 -6.97
CA THR A 271 13.54 -3.72 -8.34
C THR A 271 12.61 -4.56 -9.21
N ALA A 272 11.96 -5.58 -8.63
CA ALA A 272 10.94 -6.36 -9.33
C ALA A 272 9.69 -5.53 -9.66
N ALA A 273 9.30 -4.57 -8.80
CA ALA A 273 8.22 -3.63 -9.09
C ALA A 273 8.55 -2.74 -10.30
N ALA A 274 9.76 -2.20 -10.35
CA ALA A 274 10.23 -1.43 -11.49
C ALA A 274 10.27 -2.27 -12.78
N ALA A 275 10.82 -3.49 -12.69
CA ALA A 275 10.89 -4.41 -13.83
C ALA A 275 9.50 -4.80 -14.36
N LEU A 276 8.53 -5.01 -13.47
CA LEU A 276 7.13 -5.29 -13.83
C LEU A 276 6.52 -4.14 -14.65
N ILE A 277 6.71 -2.89 -14.20
CA ILE A 277 6.17 -1.72 -14.88
C ILE A 277 6.84 -1.54 -16.25
N VAL A 278 8.17 -1.67 -16.33
CA VAL A 278 8.92 -1.60 -17.59
C VAL A 278 8.46 -2.70 -18.55
N SER A 279 8.37 -3.95 -18.09
CA SER A 279 7.95 -5.08 -18.92
C SER A 279 6.51 -4.94 -19.43
N HIS A 280 5.61 -4.39 -18.60
CA HIS A 280 4.24 -4.10 -19.01
C HIS A 280 4.18 -3.07 -20.15
N GLN A 281 4.94 -1.97 -20.03
CA GLN A 281 5.03 -0.97 -21.10
C GLN A 281 5.64 -1.54 -22.39
N LEU A 282 6.69 -2.34 -22.27
CA LEU A 282 7.27 -3.04 -23.44
C LEU A 282 6.27 -3.96 -24.12
N GLY A 283 5.51 -4.72 -23.34
CA GLY A 283 4.45 -5.56 -23.87
C GLY A 283 3.39 -4.76 -24.63
N THR A 284 3.03 -3.57 -24.11
CA THR A 284 2.09 -2.67 -24.80
C THR A 284 2.69 -2.08 -26.07
N ALA A 285 3.94 -1.63 -26.03
CA ALA A 285 4.67 -1.12 -27.20
C ALA A 285 4.81 -2.20 -28.29
N SER A 286 5.18 -3.43 -27.91
CA SER A 286 5.28 -4.55 -28.83
C SER A 286 3.93 -4.90 -29.48
N ARG A 287 2.84 -4.88 -28.71
CA ARG A 287 1.48 -5.08 -29.28
C ARG A 287 1.12 -4.00 -30.31
N LEU A 288 1.48 -2.74 -30.01
CA LEU A 288 1.25 -1.63 -30.92
C LEU A 288 2.04 -1.81 -32.22
N GLU A 289 3.33 -2.19 -32.12
CA GLU A 289 4.20 -2.46 -33.25
C GLU A 289 3.68 -3.62 -34.09
N ASP A 290 3.25 -4.71 -33.46
CA ASP A 290 2.64 -5.85 -34.14
C ASP A 290 1.35 -5.45 -34.90
N LEU A 291 0.51 -4.61 -34.29
CA LEU A 291 -0.69 -4.10 -34.95
C LEU A 291 -0.33 -3.22 -36.16
N CYS A 292 0.63 -2.32 -36.02
CA CYS A 292 1.14 -1.50 -37.12
C CYS A 292 1.70 -2.35 -38.25
N ASN A 293 2.48 -3.38 -37.93
CA ASN A 293 3.06 -4.33 -38.89
C ASN A 293 2.00 -5.15 -39.60
N ARG A 294 0.95 -5.57 -38.89
CA ARG A 294 -0.21 -6.28 -39.49
C ARG A 294 -0.96 -5.38 -40.44
N ILE A 295 -1.29 -4.16 -40.05
CA ILE A 295 -1.96 -3.19 -40.90
C ILE A 295 -1.15 -2.93 -42.16
N SER A 296 0.18 -2.72 -42.02
CA SER A 296 1.08 -2.48 -43.15
C SER A 296 1.12 -3.70 -44.12
N ARG A 297 1.23 -4.91 -43.57
CA ARG A 297 1.23 -6.15 -44.35
C ARG A 297 -0.09 -6.38 -45.09
N ASP A 298 -1.22 -6.17 -44.40
CA ASP A 298 -2.53 -6.33 -44.98
C ASP A 298 -2.79 -5.31 -46.11
N ALA A 299 -2.32 -4.06 -45.90
CA ALA A 299 -2.39 -3.04 -46.96
C ALA A 299 -1.53 -3.42 -48.17
N GLN A 300 -0.29 -3.86 -47.95
CA GLN A 300 0.62 -4.30 -49.00
C GLN A 300 0.05 -5.52 -49.77
N ASN A 301 -0.44 -6.51 -49.04
CA ASN A 301 -1.05 -7.72 -49.65
C ASN A 301 -2.27 -7.36 -50.49
N ARG A 302 -3.15 -6.48 -50.03
CA ARG A 302 -4.29 -6.02 -50.82
C ARG A 302 -3.83 -5.27 -52.09
N MET A 303 -2.85 -4.38 -51.93
CA MET A 303 -2.29 -3.69 -53.09
C MET A 303 -1.65 -4.68 -54.11
N GLN A 304 -0.93 -5.68 -53.59
CA GLN A 304 -0.32 -6.69 -54.46
C GLN A 304 -1.36 -7.52 -55.20
N VAL A 305 -2.38 -7.99 -54.49
CA VAL A 305 -3.49 -8.76 -55.11
C VAL A 305 -4.24 -7.96 -56.18
N GLU A 306 -4.47 -6.65 -55.92
CA GLU A 306 -5.14 -5.79 -56.90
C GLU A 306 -4.21 -5.45 -58.09
N ARG A 307 -2.88 -5.32 -57.89
CA ARG A 307 -1.90 -5.20 -58.96
C ARG A 307 -1.87 -6.45 -59.85
N GLU A 308 -1.77 -7.63 -59.25
CA GLU A 308 -1.79 -8.89 -59.99
C GLU A 308 -3.13 -9.13 -60.72
N ARG A 309 -4.21 -8.63 -60.14
CA ARG A 309 -5.53 -8.64 -60.81
C ARG A 309 -5.56 -7.71 -62.01
N MET A 310 -4.99 -6.52 -61.86
CA MET A 310 -4.82 -5.58 -62.95
C MET A 310 -3.93 -6.13 -64.08
N GLU A 311 -2.78 -6.71 -63.72
CA GLU A 311 -1.86 -7.34 -64.72
C GLU A 311 -2.55 -8.49 -65.47
N ARG A 312 -3.26 -9.38 -64.76
CA ARG A 312 -4.06 -10.45 -65.39
C ARG A 312 -5.16 -9.90 -66.30
N LEU A 313 -5.79 -8.77 -65.91
CA LEU A 313 -6.79 -8.14 -66.75
C LEU A 313 -6.15 -7.49 -67.99
N LEU A 314 -4.98 -6.83 -67.83
CA LEU A 314 -4.20 -6.25 -68.92
C LEU A 314 -3.76 -7.30 -69.95
N ILE A 315 -3.33 -8.50 -69.50
CA ILE A 315 -2.94 -9.61 -70.39
C ILE A 315 -4.16 -10.23 -71.09
N ARG A 316 -5.32 -10.31 -70.45
CA ARG A 316 -6.54 -10.87 -71.04
C ARG A 316 -7.26 -9.89 -71.97
N LEU A 317 -7.10 -8.60 -71.80
CA LEU A 317 -7.76 -7.56 -72.60
C LEU A 317 -7.38 -7.63 -74.09
N PRO A 318 -6.10 -7.74 -74.49
CA PRO A 318 -5.73 -7.85 -75.91
C PRO A 318 -6.32 -9.11 -76.57
N LEU A 319 -6.41 -10.22 -75.84
CA LEU A 319 -7.01 -11.45 -76.35
C LEU A 319 -8.54 -11.39 -76.49
N ALA A 320 -9.22 -10.64 -75.61
CA ALA A 320 -10.65 -10.41 -75.74
C ALA A 320 -10.97 -9.37 -76.79
N PHE A 321 -10.07 -8.41 -77.04
CA PHE A 321 -10.22 -7.30 -77.94
C PHE A 321 -10.30 -7.78 -79.41
N THR A 322 -9.58 -8.81 -79.75
CA THR A 322 -9.64 -9.40 -81.13
C THR A 322 -10.93 -10.14 -81.44
N ARG A 323 -11.69 -10.50 -80.40
CA ARG A 323 -12.96 -11.27 -80.62
C ARG A 323 -14.22 -10.41 -80.39
N MET A 324 -14.15 -9.32 -79.64
CA MET A 324 -15.36 -8.55 -79.28
C MET A 324 -15.17 -7.03 -79.38
N ARG A 325 -14.63 -6.57 -80.52
CA ARG A 325 -14.17 -5.20 -80.71
C ARG A 325 -15.20 -4.08 -80.44
N SER A 326 -16.46 -4.31 -80.75
CA SER A 326 -17.50 -3.28 -80.56
C SER A 326 -18.29 -3.37 -79.24
N GLU A 327 -18.52 -4.59 -78.71
CA GLU A 327 -19.23 -4.75 -77.44
C GLU A 327 -18.31 -4.66 -76.21
N GLY A 328 -17.01 -5.00 -76.45
CA GLY A 328 -16.02 -4.90 -75.37
C GLY A 328 -15.67 -3.49 -74.94
N GLU A 329 -15.60 -2.55 -75.88
CA GLU A 329 -15.26 -1.14 -75.57
C GLU A 329 -16.31 -0.49 -74.67
N HIS A 330 -17.57 -0.66 -74.98
CA HIS A 330 -18.67 -0.08 -74.14
C HIS A 330 -18.75 -0.76 -72.75
N ARG A 331 -18.46 -2.09 -72.69
CA ARG A 331 -18.39 -2.77 -71.41
C ARG A 331 -17.17 -2.31 -70.58
N LEU A 332 -16.02 -2.11 -71.23
CA LEU A 332 -14.80 -1.63 -70.59
C LEU A 332 -14.92 -0.21 -70.04
N GLU A 333 -15.51 0.70 -70.81
CA GLU A 333 -15.83 2.06 -70.36
C GLU A 333 -16.77 2.04 -69.17
N ALA A 334 -17.82 1.21 -69.19
CA ALA A 334 -18.75 1.06 -68.07
C ALA A 334 -18.11 0.48 -66.83
N TYR A 335 -17.18 -0.51 -66.98
CA TYR A 335 -16.45 -1.06 -65.85
C TYR A 335 -15.40 -0.11 -65.28
N SER A 336 -14.68 0.61 -66.11
CA SER A 336 -13.74 1.66 -65.74
C SER A 336 -14.40 2.76 -64.95
N SER A 337 -15.54 3.26 -65.44
CA SER A 337 -16.34 4.27 -64.77
C SER A 337 -16.88 3.78 -63.40
N ARG A 338 -17.37 2.54 -63.32
CA ARG A 338 -17.83 1.95 -62.06
C ARG A 338 -16.68 1.79 -61.07
N LEU A 339 -15.48 1.43 -61.54
CA LEU A 339 -14.30 1.25 -60.69
C LEU A 339 -13.84 2.60 -60.13
N GLN A 340 -13.79 3.63 -60.98
CA GLN A 340 -13.46 4.97 -60.56
C GLN A 340 -14.48 5.53 -59.52
N HIS A 341 -15.76 5.38 -59.76
CA HIS A 341 -16.78 5.78 -58.80
C HIS A 341 -16.73 4.98 -57.48
N ALA A 342 -16.48 3.67 -57.57
CA ALA A 342 -16.36 2.82 -56.39
C ALA A 342 -15.11 3.15 -55.55
N VAL A 343 -13.99 3.44 -56.22
CA VAL A 343 -12.74 3.80 -55.53
C VAL A 343 -12.90 5.21 -54.91
N ILE A 344 -13.43 6.17 -55.65
CA ILE A 344 -13.70 7.54 -55.11
C ILE A 344 -14.66 7.43 -53.94
N TYR A 345 -15.77 6.70 -54.10
CA TYR A 345 -16.76 6.59 -52.99
C TYR A 345 -16.15 5.89 -51.77
N ARG A 346 -15.33 4.84 -51.96
CA ARG A 346 -14.70 4.10 -50.83
C ARG A 346 -13.61 4.94 -50.14
N THR A 347 -12.76 5.62 -50.92
CA THR A 347 -11.73 6.50 -50.37
C THR A 347 -12.36 7.72 -49.67
N GLU A 348 -13.39 8.34 -50.25
CA GLU A 348 -14.13 9.41 -49.60
C GLU A 348 -14.82 8.93 -48.33
N LYS A 349 -15.42 7.73 -48.33
CA LYS A 349 -16.08 7.17 -47.16
C LYS A 349 -15.09 6.87 -46.03
N GLU A 350 -13.94 6.28 -46.34
CA GLU A 350 -12.91 5.99 -45.29
C GLU A 350 -12.19 7.28 -44.83
N ARG A 351 -11.98 8.25 -45.74
CA ARG A 351 -11.45 9.56 -45.42
C ARG A 351 -12.39 10.33 -44.49
N HIS A 352 -13.67 10.30 -44.81
CA HIS A 352 -14.70 10.94 -43.96
C HIS A 352 -14.75 10.24 -42.56
N ARG A 353 -14.64 8.91 -42.53
CA ARG A 353 -14.60 8.13 -41.29
C ARG A 353 -13.40 8.47 -40.43
N LEU A 354 -12.23 8.62 -41.06
CA LEU A 354 -11.01 9.08 -40.39
C LEU A 354 -11.16 10.51 -39.86
N GLN A 355 -11.74 11.42 -40.63
CA GLN A 355 -12.02 12.79 -40.21
C GLN A 355 -12.99 12.84 -39.01
N LEU A 356 -14.03 12.01 -39.03
CA LEU A 356 -14.97 11.90 -37.91
C LEU A 356 -14.26 11.34 -36.63
N TYR A 357 -13.38 10.37 -36.78
CA TYR A 357 -12.62 9.87 -35.62
C TYR A 357 -11.61 10.91 -35.11
N ALA A 358 -10.90 11.60 -36.00
CA ALA A 358 -10.02 12.70 -35.64
C ALA A 358 -10.77 13.83 -34.93
N GLY A 359 -11.89 14.27 -35.49
CA GLY A 359 -12.72 15.32 -34.87
C GLY A 359 -13.32 14.89 -33.52
N ARG A 360 -13.70 13.60 -33.38
CA ARG A 360 -14.12 13.06 -32.07
C ARG A 360 -12.99 13.02 -31.04
N LEU A 361 -11.77 12.74 -31.49
CA LEU A 361 -10.58 12.77 -30.64
C LEU A 361 -10.27 14.22 -30.24
N GLU A 362 -10.27 15.16 -31.21
CA GLU A 362 -10.04 16.58 -30.96
C GLU A 362 -11.10 17.20 -30.05
N GLN A 363 -12.36 16.80 -30.18
CA GLN A 363 -13.45 17.31 -29.32
C GLN A 363 -13.42 16.65 -27.92
N LYS A 364 -13.16 15.35 -27.83
CA LYS A 364 -13.17 14.67 -26.53
C LYS A 364 -11.97 15.04 -25.68
N TRP A 365 -10.81 15.23 -26.31
CA TRP A 365 -9.57 15.49 -25.59
C TRP A 365 -9.60 16.81 -24.80
N PRO A 366 -9.98 17.95 -25.40
CA PRO A 366 -10.12 19.20 -24.65
C PRO A 366 -11.16 19.13 -23.53
N VAL A 367 -12.32 18.52 -23.82
CA VAL A 367 -13.40 18.37 -22.83
C VAL A 367 -12.96 17.50 -21.66
N MET A 368 -12.22 16.42 -21.92
CA MET A 368 -11.69 15.55 -20.90
C MET A 368 -10.61 16.26 -20.07
N LEU A 369 -9.74 17.01 -20.75
CA LEU A 369 -8.71 17.81 -20.10
C LEU A 369 -9.30 18.93 -19.22
N GLU A 370 -10.33 19.62 -19.74
CA GLU A 370 -11.07 20.65 -18.99
C GLU A 370 -11.78 20.03 -17.78
N ARG A 371 -12.43 18.90 -17.96
CA ARG A 371 -13.10 18.18 -16.86
C ARG A 371 -12.11 17.77 -15.77
N GLU A 372 -10.94 17.26 -16.16
CA GLU A 372 -9.91 16.85 -15.20
C GLU A 372 -9.22 18.05 -14.54
N LYS A 373 -9.02 19.15 -15.29
CA LYS A 373 -8.57 20.42 -14.69
C LYS A 373 -9.56 20.94 -13.65
N PHE A 374 -10.86 20.93 -13.98
CA PHE A 374 -11.91 21.34 -13.06
C PHE A 374 -11.94 20.45 -11.80
N ARG A 375 -11.78 19.13 -11.98
CA ARG A 375 -11.71 18.16 -10.88
C ARG A 375 -10.49 18.39 -9.99
N LEU A 376 -9.33 18.67 -10.60
CA LEU A 376 -8.12 19.07 -9.90
C LEU A 376 -8.32 20.35 -9.08
N GLN A 377 -8.98 21.33 -9.66
CA GLN A 377 -9.27 22.60 -9.00
C GLN A 377 -10.21 22.42 -7.79
N LEU A 378 -11.22 21.56 -7.95
CA LEU A 378 -12.13 21.20 -6.85
C LEU A 378 -11.43 20.46 -5.73
N LEU A 379 -10.53 19.54 -6.08
CA LEU A 379 -9.72 18.80 -5.10
C LEU A 379 -8.75 19.73 -4.37
N LYS A 380 -8.12 20.65 -5.10
CA LYS A 380 -7.24 21.66 -4.51
C LYS A 380 -8.00 22.54 -3.50
N GLN A 381 -9.20 23.00 -3.85
CA GLN A 381 -10.06 23.75 -2.92
C GLN A 381 -10.44 22.94 -1.68
N ARG A 382 -10.72 21.62 -1.84
CA ARG A 382 -11.01 20.74 -0.69
C ARG A 382 -9.80 20.55 0.21
N CYS A 383 -8.60 20.40 -0.37
CA CYS A 383 -7.36 20.31 0.41
C CYS A 383 -7.08 21.62 1.17
N GLU A 384 -7.22 22.75 0.50
CA GLU A 384 -7.05 24.07 1.12
C GLU A 384 -8.09 24.31 2.23
N ALA A 385 -9.33 23.82 2.04
CA ALA A 385 -10.37 23.92 3.07
C ALA A 385 -10.14 23.00 4.27
N ALA A 386 -9.38 21.91 4.09
CA ALA A 386 -9.03 20.96 5.15
C ALA A 386 -7.72 21.31 5.86
N ASP A 387 -7.01 22.36 5.41
CA ASP A 387 -5.75 22.79 6.02
C ASP A 387 -6.02 23.31 7.44
N PRO A 388 -5.44 22.69 8.44
CA PRO A 388 -5.57 23.15 9.83
C PRO A 388 -5.10 24.58 10.04
N ALA A 389 -4.15 25.07 9.24
CA ALA A 389 -3.67 26.43 9.29
C ALA A 389 -4.75 27.45 8.88
N LEU A 390 -5.61 27.07 7.92
CA LEU A 390 -6.75 27.91 7.51
C LEU A 390 -7.87 27.92 8.56
N LEU A 391 -8.05 26.84 9.28
CA LEU A 391 -9.00 26.78 10.39
C LEU A 391 -8.54 27.71 11.54
N LEU A 392 -7.28 27.71 11.84
CA LEU A 392 -6.69 28.61 12.85
C LEU A 392 -6.84 30.08 12.45
N LYS A 393 -6.63 30.42 11.16
CA LYS A 393 -6.87 31.77 10.60
C LYS A 393 -8.31 32.23 10.69
N ARG A 394 -9.27 31.31 10.65
CA ARG A 394 -10.71 31.61 10.81
C ARG A 394 -11.15 31.76 12.25
N GLY A 395 -10.23 31.76 13.22
CA GLY A 395 -10.51 31.95 14.62
C GLY A 395 -10.80 30.68 15.40
N TYR A 396 -10.66 29.50 14.76
CA TYR A 396 -10.70 28.24 15.49
C TYR A 396 -9.38 28.05 16.24
N SER A 397 -9.45 27.32 17.31
CA SER A 397 -8.28 26.97 18.11
C SER A 397 -8.20 25.46 18.29
N MET A 398 -7.01 24.94 18.39
CA MET A 398 -6.77 23.55 18.72
C MET A 398 -6.23 23.45 20.14
N THR A 399 -6.96 22.76 21.00
CA THR A 399 -6.57 22.60 22.41
C THR A 399 -5.97 21.22 22.63
N TYR A 400 -4.81 21.19 23.23
CA TYR A 400 -4.06 19.99 23.54
C TYR A 400 -3.90 19.81 25.04
N LYS A 401 -3.97 18.56 25.48
CA LYS A 401 -3.51 18.12 26.79
C LYS A 401 -2.23 17.30 26.58
N GLY A 402 -1.09 17.87 26.90
CA GLY A 402 0.21 17.28 26.54
C GLY A 402 0.37 17.19 25.01
N LYS A 403 0.36 15.98 24.44
CA LYS A 403 0.46 15.75 22.98
C LYS A 403 -0.87 15.33 22.31
N MET A 404 -1.95 15.21 23.08
CA MET A 404 -3.25 14.77 22.57
C MET A 404 -4.18 15.96 22.32
N LEU A 405 -4.83 15.98 21.17
CA LEU A 405 -5.86 16.95 20.83
C LEU A 405 -7.13 16.63 21.63
N VAL A 406 -7.60 17.59 22.41
CA VAL A 406 -8.83 17.49 23.18
C VAL A 406 -10.03 17.67 22.26
N ARG A 407 -10.86 16.63 22.15
CA ARG A 407 -12.09 16.65 21.34
C ARG A 407 -13.35 16.69 22.17
N ASP A 408 -13.25 16.30 23.42
CA ASP A 408 -14.38 16.21 24.34
C ASP A 408 -13.95 16.71 25.72
N ALA A 409 -14.80 17.49 26.36
CA ALA A 409 -14.56 18.02 27.68
C ALA A 409 -14.45 16.92 28.76
N SER A 410 -15.06 15.74 28.52
CA SER A 410 -14.97 14.59 29.43
C SER A 410 -13.54 14.00 29.56
N GLN A 411 -12.64 14.37 28.65
CA GLN A 411 -11.21 13.94 28.68
C GLN A 411 -10.35 14.77 29.62
N LEU A 412 -10.96 15.79 30.23
CA LEU A 412 -10.24 16.75 31.06
C LEU A 412 -10.57 16.55 32.56
N ASN A 413 -9.56 16.53 33.35
CA ASN A 413 -9.68 16.53 34.81
C ASN A 413 -9.27 17.88 35.39
N LYS A 414 -9.82 18.20 36.57
CA LYS A 414 -9.45 19.39 37.28
C LYS A 414 -7.95 19.39 37.58
N GLY A 415 -7.26 20.44 37.16
CA GLY A 415 -5.82 20.59 37.29
C GLY A 415 -5.02 20.28 36.03
N ASP A 416 -5.65 19.78 34.96
CA ASP A 416 -4.97 19.52 33.70
C ASP A 416 -4.49 20.81 33.02
N GLU A 417 -3.27 20.80 32.56
CA GLU A 417 -2.71 21.89 31.76
C GLU A 417 -3.08 21.68 30.30
N LEU A 418 -3.75 22.67 29.75
CA LEU A 418 -4.15 22.72 28.36
C LEU A 418 -3.32 23.75 27.60
N VAL A 419 -2.92 23.37 26.41
CA VAL A 419 -2.25 24.26 25.47
C VAL A 419 -3.19 24.49 24.29
N THR A 420 -3.73 25.67 24.15
CA THR A 420 -4.56 26.05 23.03
C THR A 420 -3.71 26.79 21.99
N VAL A 421 -3.64 26.22 20.81
CA VAL A 421 -2.93 26.77 19.66
C VAL A 421 -3.91 27.66 18.88
N LEU A 422 -3.53 28.89 18.71
CA LEU A 422 -4.22 29.88 17.88
C LEU A 422 -3.36 30.18 16.64
N GLU A 423 -3.86 31.01 15.73
CA GLU A 423 -3.10 31.41 14.54
C GLU A 423 -1.70 31.97 14.90
N ASN A 424 -1.66 32.87 15.84
CA ASN A 424 -0.43 33.56 16.28
C ASN A 424 -0.19 33.28 17.76
N GLY A 425 0.34 32.10 18.07
CA GLY A 425 0.76 31.77 19.42
C GLY A 425 -0.04 30.68 20.12
N THR A 426 0.36 30.40 21.31
CA THR A 426 -0.26 29.36 22.15
C THR A 426 -0.64 29.94 23.50
N VAL A 427 -1.79 29.58 23.99
CA VAL A 427 -2.27 29.93 25.32
C VAL A 427 -2.24 28.68 26.20
N ARG A 428 -1.68 28.78 27.35
CA ARG A 428 -1.74 27.74 28.38
C ARG A 428 -2.83 28.07 29.37
N SER A 429 -3.63 27.11 29.71
CA SER A 429 -4.70 27.24 30.68
C SER A 429 -4.78 25.97 31.53
N ILE A 430 -5.31 26.11 32.73
CA ILE A 430 -5.50 24.99 33.65
C ILE A 430 -7.00 24.79 33.81
N VAL A 431 -7.44 23.55 33.76
CA VAL A 431 -8.84 23.20 33.99
C VAL A 431 -9.17 23.40 35.44
N LYS A 432 -10.11 24.29 35.73
CA LYS A 432 -10.59 24.57 37.11
C LYS A 432 -11.62 23.59 37.62
#